data_b2311a49dd6722cf95ea09f8275846e3
#
_entry.id   b2311a49dd6722cf95ea09f8275846e3
#
_cell.length_a   1.000
_cell.length_b   1.000
_cell.length_c   1.000
_cell.angle_alpha   90.00
_cell.angle_beta   90.00
_cell.angle_gamma   90.00
#
_symmetry.space_group_name_H-M   'P 1'
#
loop_
_entity.id
_entity.type
_entity.pdbx_description
1 polymer ?
#
loop_
_entity_poly.entity_id
_entity_poly.type
_entity_poly.pdbx_seq_one_letter_code
_entity_poly.pdbx_strand_id
1 'polypeptide(L)'
;MNNLEIIINIAIIIFKFFLIIYFLLTIYFDNINIIINKETIIIKNDIKNIENYYKICNNGILLNNKNFTQYFIPKISIITPIHNREKYILRYLRSLQNQNFDDIEIILIDDYSTDNTLNIIEQFKKEDKRIVLIKHNKNKGTLISRNEGVLKSKGKYLIFLDPDDIISSNILLFCYNNAEKYDYDIIRFNIYKGYGNIVCDFLETNHFEQIMYQPKLFYYLYYGLGRLQQTDFFITNKFIKRTIFIKALNIINKYYLNQYMIDCEDGLINFMLYRIANSYLFSRRIGYYYIQNEQSITNENSSNIQKRIKNNFLYLKFIFQNTKNNMIEKNISNFMFLDIYNLHKELFNNLYKEKIDYKFYNEIINLYLNCEFISLNIKEILNNITIKFEKSIL
;
A
#
# COMPACT_ATOMS: atom_id res chain seq x y z
N MET A 1 -42.81 -37.49 42.26
CA MET A 1 -42.66 -36.07 41.88
C MET A 1 -43.77 -35.72 40.92
N ASN A 2 -44.61 -34.74 41.26
CA ASN A 2 -45.70 -34.30 40.41
C ASN A 2 -45.14 -33.64 39.11
N ASN A 3 -45.73 -33.91 37.96
CA ASN A 3 -45.33 -33.34 36.68
C ASN A 3 -45.12 -31.81 36.74
N LEU A 4 -45.83 -31.12 37.64
CA LEU A 4 -45.70 -29.69 37.87
C LEU A 4 -44.34 -29.30 38.50
N GLU A 5 -43.83 -30.12 39.43
CA GLU A 5 -42.51 -29.91 40.07
C GLU A 5 -41.35 -30.07 39.07
N ILE A 6 -41.47 -30.99 38.14
CA ILE A 6 -40.50 -31.22 37.05
C ILE A 6 -40.50 -30.00 36.11
N ILE A 7 -41.66 -29.47 35.73
CA ILE A 7 -41.79 -28.32 34.85
C ILE A 7 -41.19 -27.06 35.52
N ILE A 8 -41.46 -26.85 36.82
CA ILE A 8 -40.92 -25.71 37.58
C ILE A 8 -39.38 -25.82 37.64
N ASN A 9 -38.82 -26.97 37.91
CA ASN A 9 -37.37 -27.16 37.99
C ASN A 9 -36.69 -26.95 36.64
N ILE A 10 -37.30 -27.39 35.55
CA ILE A 10 -36.80 -27.11 34.18
C ILE A 10 -36.84 -25.61 33.88
N ALA A 11 -37.93 -24.92 34.21
CA ALA A 11 -38.04 -23.46 34.02
C ALA A 11 -36.97 -22.70 34.82
N ILE A 12 -36.70 -23.10 36.07
CA ILE A 12 -35.64 -22.50 36.90
C ILE A 12 -34.24 -22.72 36.28
N ILE A 13 -33.99 -23.91 35.74
CA ILE A 13 -32.70 -24.20 35.06
C ILE A 13 -32.54 -23.34 33.83
N ILE A 14 -33.57 -23.24 32.98
CA ILE A 14 -33.57 -22.39 31.78
C ILE A 14 -33.36 -20.94 32.17
N PHE A 15 -34.05 -20.43 33.18
CA PHE A 15 -33.89 -19.04 33.64
C PHE A 15 -32.45 -18.77 34.13
N LYS A 16 -31.88 -19.66 34.94
CA LYS A 16 -30.48 -19.56 35.38
C LYS A 16 -29.50 -19.56 34.22
N PHE A 17 -29.73 -20.37 33.21
CA PHE A 17 -28.90 -20.41 32.00
C PHE A 17 -28.93 -19.10 31.24
N PHE A 18 -30.11 -18.51 31.04
CA PHE A 18 -30.24 -17.18 30.42
C PHE A 18 -29.60 -16.08 31.25
N LEU A 19 -29.66 -16.15 32.56
CA LEU A 19 -29.04 -15.19 33.48
C LEU A 19 -27.49 -15.24 33.38
N ILE A 20 -26.94 -16.46 33.27
CA ILE A 20 -25.50 -16.68 33.06
C ILE A 20 -25.06 -16.09 31.70
N ILE A 21 -25.81 -16.38 30.63
CA ILE A 21 -25.51 -15.84 29.29
C ILE A 21 -25.56 -14.32 29.33
N TYR A 22 -26.59 -13.74 29.92
CA TYR A 22 -26.72 -12.26 30.06
C TYR A 22 -25.51 -11.68 30.80
N PHE A 23 -25.10 -12.28 31.92
CA PHE A 23 -23.95 -11.83 32.69
C PHE A 23 -22.64 -11.96 31.90
N LEU A 24 -22.43 -13.05 31.17
CA LEU A 24 -21.26 -13.22 30.29
C LEU A 24 -21.23 -12.21 29.16
N LEU A 25 -22.38 -11.92 28.55
CA LEU A 25 -22.48 -10.89 27.50
C LEU A 25 -22.20 -9.49 28.07
N THR A 26 -22.69 -9.18 29.29
CA THR A 26 -22.40 -7.89 29.95
C THR A 26 -20.90 -7.72 30.20
N ILE A 27 -20.24 -8.74 30.76
CA ILE A 27 -18.78 -8.72 30.96
C ILE A 27 -18.04 -8.58 29.62
N TYR A 28 -18.52 -9.26 28.58
CA TYR A 28 -17.92 -9.19 27.25
C TYR A 28 -18.02 -7.77 26.66
N PHE A 29 -19.21 -7.12 26.74
CA PHE A 29 -19.40 -5.76 26.24
C PHE A 29 -18.67 -4.72 27.07
N ASP A 30 -18.58 -4.88 28.41
CA ASP A 30 -17.81 -3.98 29.26
C ASP A 30 -16.31 -4.06 28.95
N ASN A 31 -15.78 -5.26 28.73
CA ASN A 31 -14.38 -5.44 28.31
C ASN A 31 -14.11 -4.82 26.93
N ILE A 32 -15.03 -4.98 25.97
CA ILE A 32 -14.93 -4.31 24.66
C ILE A 32 -14.92 -2.79 24.82
N ASN A 33 -15.82 -2.22 25.63
CA ASN A 33 -15.87 -0.77 25.87
C ASN A 33 -14.59 -0.26 26.53
N ILE A 34 -14.00 -0.99 27.45
CA ILE A 34 -12.72 -0.64 28.08
C ILE A 34 -11.59 -0.65 27.04
N ILE A 35 -11.58 -1.65 26.15
CA ILE A 35 -10.59 -1.74 25.07
C ILE A 35 -10.76 -0.56 24.11
N ILE A 36 -11.98 -0.28 23.64
CA ILE A 36 -12.28 0.83 22.72
C ILE A 36 -11.87 2.16 23.34
N ASN A 37 -12.17 2.41 24.62
CA ASN A 37 -11.81 3.65 25.29
C ASN A 37 -10.29 3.84 25.43
N LYS A 38 -9.56 2.78 25.79
CA LYS A 38 -8.09 2.81 25.84
C LYS A 38 -7.49 3.08 24.45
N GLU A 39 -8.03 2.45 23.43
CA GLU A 39 -7.58 2.64 22.05
C GLU A 39 -7.86 4.05 21.54
N THR A 40 -9.02 4.60 21.84
CA THR A 40 -9.36 5.99 21.50
C THR A 40 -8.41 7.00 22.13
N ILE A 41 -7.97 6.78 23.38
CA ILE A 41 -6.98 7.63 24.05
C ILE A 41 -5.60 7.51 23.39
N ILE A 42 -5.16 6.30 23.06
CA ILE A 42 -3.89 6.06 22.36
C ILE A 42 -3.89 6.77 21.02
N ILE A 43 -4.96 6.60 20.24
CA ILE A 43 -5.14 7.24 18.93
C ILE A 43 -5.10 8.76 19.03
N LYS A 44 -5.81 9.37 20.00
CA LYS A 44 -5.78 10.83 20.20
C LYS A 44 -4.39 11.36 20.54
N ASN A 45 -3.64 10.64 21.36
CA ASN A 45 -2.26 10.99 21.69
C ASN A 45 -1.33 10.85 20.46
N ASP A 46 -1.52 9.81 19.69
CA ASP A 46 -0.75 9.61 18.45
C ASP A 46 -1.04 10.72 17.43
N ILE A 47 -2.29 11.14 17.27
CA ILE A 47 -2.67 12.26 16.39
C ILE A 47 -1.95 13.54 16.81
N LYS A 48 -2.00 13.91 18.09
CA LYS A 48 -1.33 15.12 18.58
C LYS A 48 0.18 15.08 18.39
N ASN A 49 0.80 13.92 18.58
CA ASN A 49 2.23 13.72 18.32
C ASN A 49 2.55 13.85 16.82
N ILE A 50 1.68 13.36 15.96
CA ILE A 50 1.77 13.46 14.50
C ILE A 50 1.75 14.92 14.05
N GLU A 51 0.78 15.71 14.51
CA GLU A 51 0.66 17.12 14.15
C GLU A 51 1.91 17.93 14.54
N ASN A 52 2.42 17.68 15.75
CA ASN A 52 3.65 18.31 16.21
C ASN A 52 4.84 17.89 15.36
N TYR A 53 4.97 16.61 15.05
CA TYR A 53 6.05 16.08 14.22
C TYR A 53 5.99 16.63 12.80
N TYR A 54 4.79 16.73 12.22
CA TYR A 54 4.58 17.38 10.93
C TYR A 54 5.09 18.81 10.92
N LYS A 55 4.71 19.63 11.94
CA LYS A 55 5.18 21.02 12.06
C LYS A 55 6.70 21.10 12.17
N ILE A 56 7.33 20.21 12.94
CA ILE A 56 8.79 20.13 13.07
C ILE A 56 9.45 19.88 11.73
N CYS A 57 9.00 18.88 10.98
CA CYS A 57 9.55 18.54 9.67
C CYS A 57 9.29 19.63 8.63
N ASN A 58 8.09 20.21 8.63
CA ASN A 58 7.72 21.28 7.70
C ASN A 58 8.52 22.57 7.92
N ASN A 59 8.90 22.86 9.17
CA ASN A 59 9.77 23.99 9.50
C ASN A 59 11.27 23.67 9.34
N GLY A 60 11.61 22.51 8.83
CA GLY A 60 13.01 22.10 8.62
C GLY A 60 13.82 21.86 9.89
N ILE A 61 13.14 21.60 11.02
CA ILE A 61 13.78 21.46 12.32
C ILE A 61 14.35 20.04 12.49
N LEU A 62 15.63 19.97 12.91
CA LEU A 62 16.26 18.74 13.39
C LEU A 62 15.96 18.58 14.87
N LEU A 63 15.41 17.42 15.27
CA LEU A 63 15.13 17.10 16.68
C LEU A 63 16.41 16.84 17.48
N ASN A 64 17.48 16.37 16.83
CA ASN A 64 18.75 16.06 17.46
C ASN A 64 19.91 16.49 16.55
N ASN A 65 20.97 17.04 17.15
CA ASN A 65 22.23 17.25 16.44
C ASN A 65 22.93 15.91 16.23
N LYS A 66 22.66 15.27 15.07
CA LYS A 66 23.25 13.99 14.71
C LYS A 66 24.32 14.17 13.64
N ASN A 67 25.43 13.44 13.77
CA ASN A 67 26.37 13.25 12.69
C ASN A 67 25.87 12.08 11.82
N PHE A 68 25.39 12.39 10.62
CA PHE A 68 24.89 11.38 9.68
C PHE A 68 26.05 10.72 8.94
N THR A 69 26.49 9.57 9.45
CA THR A 69 27.55 8.76 8.85
C THR A 69 26.97 7.68 7.94
N GLN A 70 27.70 7.31 6.91
CA GLN A 70 27.33 6.18 6.07
C GLN A 70 27.83 4.89 6.72
N TYR A 71 26.92 3.95 7.00
CA TYR A 71 27.29 2.62 7.47
C TYR A 71 27.86 1.77 6.35
N PHE A 72 28.85 0.93 6.67
CA PHE A 72 29.44 0.01 5.71
C PHE A 72 28.40 -1.00 5.19
N ILE A 73 27.55 -1.52 6.09
CA ILE A 73 26.40 -2.38 5.75
C ILE A 73 25.18 -1.84 6.51
N PRO A 74 24.32 -1.06 5.86
CA PRO A 74 23.10 -0.56 6.48
C PRO A 74 22.13 -1.71 6.79
N LYS A 75 21.30 -1.54 7.80
CA LYS A 75 20.25 -2.51 8.15
C LYS A 75 19.00 -2.33 7.29
N ILE A 76 18.67 -1.08 6.96
CA ILE A 76 17.50 -0.70 6.21
C ILE A 76 17.91 0.16 5.02
N SER A 77 17.34 -0.13 3.86
CA SER A 77 17.42 0.74 2.68
C SER A 77 16.08 1.41 2.46
N ILE A 78 16.06 2.74 2.49
CA ILE A 78 14.91 3.57 2.14
C ILE A 78 15.03 3.91 0.67
N ILE A 79 13.98 3.63 -0.12
CA ILE A 79 13.99 3.80 -1.59
C ILE A 79 12.90 4.78 -1.97
N THR A 80 13.27 5.88 -2.64
CA THR A 80 12.35 6.95 -3.00
C THR A 80 12.57 7.38 -4.44
N PRO A 81 11.64 7.04 -5.35
CA PRO A 81 11.57 7.65 -6.68
C PRO A 81 11.08 9.10 -6.57
N ILE A 82 11.72 10.01 -7.30
CA ILE A 82 11.47 11.44 -7.19
C ILE A 82 11.35 12.05 -8.59
N HIS A 83 10.29 12.83 -8.82
CA HIS A 83 10.13 13.64 -10.03
C HIS A 83 9.35 14.91 -9.70
N ASN A 84 10.00 16.09 -9.85
CA ASN A 84 9.42 17.42 -9.63
C ASN A 84 8.72 17.56 -8.26
N ARG A 85 9.51 17.58 -7.16
CA ARG A 85 9.03 17.66 -5.78
C ARG A 85 9.68 18.78 -4.95
N GLU A 86 10.12 19.87 -5.59
CA GLU A 86 10.82 20.98 -4.91
C GLU A 86 10.07 21.53 -3.69
N LYS A 87 8.73 21.54 -3.72
CA LYS A 87 7.90 22.05 -2.64
C LYS A 87 7.86 21.14 -1.41
N TYR A 88 8.14 19.83 -1.58
CA TYR A 88 7.89 18.82 -0.56
C TYR A 88 9.16 18.13 -0.07
N ILE A 89 10.19 18.05 -0.95
CA ILE A 89 11.38 17.25 -0.73
C ILE A 89 12.15 17.63 0.55
N LEU A 90 12.19 18.91 0.91
CA LEU A 90 12.87 19.38 2.13
C LEU A 90 12.23 18.76 3.39
N ARG A 91 10.91 18.83 3.50
CA ARG A 91 10.14 18.26 4.60
C ARG A 91 10.34 16.75 4.71
N TYR A 92 10.30 16.06 3.57
CA TYR A 92 10.54 14.63 3.47
C TYR A 92 11.93 14.26 4.00
N LEU A 93 12.98 14.90 3.51
CA LEU A 93 14.37 14.65 3.93
C LEU A 93 14.57 14.91 5.43
N ARG A 94 13.97 15.96 5.99
CA ARG A 94 14.00 16.22 7.44
C ARG A 94 13.30 15.10 8.24
N SER A 95 12.22 14.51 7.72
CA SER A 95 11.58 13.36 8.37
C SER A 95 12.48 12.12 8.44
N LEU A 96 13.33 11.92 7.43
CA LEU A 96 14.33 10.85 7.42
C LEU A 96 15.50 11.13 8.39
N GLN A 97 15.94 12.37 8.50
CA GLN A 97 16.99 12.75 9.46
C GLN A 97 16.51 12.63 10.91
N ASN A 98 15.23 12.86 11.16
CA ASN A 98 14.62 12.77 12.48
C ASN A 98 14.24 11.35 12.91
N GLN A 99 14.66 10.31 12.19
CA GLN A 99 14.44 8.94 12.61
C GLN A 99 15.26 8.57 13.85
N ASN A 100 14.65 7.77 14.75
CA ASN A 100 15.34 7.22 15.93
C ASN A 100 16.10 5.91 15.61
N PHE A 101 16.46 5.69 14.35
CA PHE A 101 17.23 4.56 13.86
C PHE A 101 18.20 5.06 12.80
N ASP A 102 19.52 4.91 13.08
CA ASP A 102 20.55 5.53 12.26
C ASP A 102 21.21 4.58 11.23
N ASP A 103 21.09 3.25 11.43
CA ASP A 103 21.65 2.22 10.54
C ASP A 103 20.89 2.10 9.20
N ILE A 104 20.76 3.22 8.50
CA ILE A 104 19.99 3.31 7.24
C ILE A 104 20.87 3.81 6.10
N GLU A 105 20.51 3.44 4.88
CA GLU A 105 20.88 4.16 3.67
C GLU A 105 19.61 4.74 3.02
N ILE A 106 19.74 5.91 2.41
CA ILE A 106 18.64 6.65 1.79
C ILE A 106 18.93 6.74 0.30
N ILE A 107 18.26 5.90 -0.50
CA ILE A 107 18.45 5.81 -1.94
C ILE A 107 17.38 6.68 -2.60
N LEU A 108 17.80 7.83 -3.10
CA LEU A 108 16.97 8.79 -3.81
C LEU A 108 17.21 8.62 -5.31
N ILE A 109 16.15 8.39 -6.07
CA ILE A 109 16.20 8.22 -7.52
C ILE A 109 15.51 9.41 -8.17
N ASP A 110 16.30 10.37 -8.64
CA ASP A 110 15.79 11.51 -9.41
C ASP A 110 15.44 11.05 -10.82
N ASP A 111 14.14 10.91 -11.08
CA ASP A 111 13.59 10.45 -12.35
C ASP A 111 13.41 11.61 -13.32
N TYR A 112 14.50 12.35 -13.58
CA TYR A 112 14.56 13.48 -14.50
C TYR A 112 13.72 14.68 -14.05
N SER A 113 13.96 15.18 -12.83
CA SER A 113 13.35 16.44 -12.35
C SER A 113 13.85 17.65 -13.14
N THR A 114 12.94 18.57 -13.43
CA THR A 114 13.18 19.80 -14.17
C THR A 114 13.05 21.06 -13.32
N ASP A 115 12.57 20.89 -12.08
CA ASP A 115 12.47 21.95 -11.05
C ASP A 115 13.71 21.96 -10.15
N ASN A 116 13.66 22.66 -9.01
CA ASN A 116 14.79 22.77 -8.09
C ASN A 116 15.02 21.53 -7.20
N THR A 117 14.26 20.44 -7.39
CA THR A 117 14.33 19.22 -6.57
C THR A 117 15.76 18.67 -6.46
N LEU A 118 16.43 18.50 -7.59
CA LEU A 118 17.77 17.91 -7.64
C LEU A 118 18.79 18.75 -6.85
N ASN A 119 18.76 20.07 -6.96
CA ASN A 119 19.66 20.96 -6.23
C ASN A 119 19.48 20.85 -4.71
N ILE A 120 18.23 20.75 -4.24
CA ILE A 120 17.92 20.56 -2.82
C ILE A 120 18.51 19.23 -2.33
N ILE A 121 18.32 18.13 -3.08
CA ILE A 121 18.89 16.81 -2.73
C ILE A 121 20.40 16.85 -2.66
N GLU A 122 21.08 17.50 -3.62
CA GLU A 122 22.53 17.60 -3.64
C GLU A 122 23.10 18.38 -2.45
N GLN A 123 22.39 19.41 -1.99
CA GLN A 123 22.75 20.14 -0.76
C GLN A 123 22.62 19.23 0.46
N PHE A 124 21.48 18.52 0.61
CA PHE A 124 21.26 17.59 1.70
C PHE A 124 22.27 16.44 1.75
N LYS A 125 22.69 15.93 0.59
CA LYS A 125 23.71 14.90 0.50
C LYS A 125 25.07 15.34 1.08
N LYS A 126 25.35 16.62 1.11
CA LYS A 126 26.58 17.15 1.77
C LYS A 126 26.46 17.03 3.29
N GLU A 127 25.25 17.21 3.83
CA GLU A 127 24.96 17.16 5.27
C GLU A 127 24.75 15.72 5.77
N ASP A 128 24.11 14.88 4.95
CA ASP A 128 23.75 13.49 5.33
C ASP A 128 24.44 12.47 4.41
N LYS A 129 25.47 11.79 4.92
CA LYS A 129 26.30 10.82 4.17
C LYS A 129 25.58 9.50 3.91
N ARG A 130 24.41 9.27 4.50
CA ARG A 130 23.58 8.09 4.24
C ARG A 130 22.84 8.19 2.88
N ILE A 131 22.84 9.37 2.24
CA ILE A 131 22.12 9.61 0.98
C ILE A 131 22.95 9.09 -0.20
N VAL A 132 22.35 8.17 -0.95
CA VAL A 132 22.81 7.66 -2.24
C VAL A 132 21.88 8.23 -3.32
N LEU A 133 22.39 9.08 -4.21
CA LEU A 133 21.61 9.71 -5.28
C LEU A 133 21.87 9.00 -6.62
N ILE A 134 20.81 8.55 -7.26
CA ILE A 134 20.77 8.04 -8.64
C ILE A 134 20.04 9.10 -9.49
N LYS A 135 20.60 9.41 -10.67
CA LYS A 135 20.02 10.41 -11.58
C LYS A 135 19.69 9.74 -12.91
N HIS A 136 18.47 9.90 -13.38
CA HIS A 136 18.09 9.49 -14.71
C HIS A 136 18.28 10.61 -15.73
N ASN A 137 18.55 10.23 -16.97
CA ASN A 137 18.67 11.16 -18.10
C ASN A 137 17.34 11.36 -18.86
N LYS A 138 16.29 10.65 -18.45
CA LYS A 138 14.90 10.76 -18.92
C LYS A 138 13.97 10.17 -17.85
N ASN A 139 12.70 10.58 -17.87
CA ASN A 139 11.69 9.97 -16.99
C ASN A 139 11.43 8.51 -17.39
N LYS A 140 11.72 7.57 -16.49
CA LYS A 140 11.56 6.13 -16.68
C LYS A 140 10.33 5.56 -15.96
N GLY A 141 9.72 6.35 -15.07
CA GLY A 141 8.57 5.96 -14.26
C GLY A 141 8.93 5.28 -12.94
N THR A 142 7.93 5.19 -12.07
CA THR A 142 8.10 4.76 -10.67
C THR A 142 8.58 3.31 -10.54
N LEU A 143 8.04 2.39 -11.36
CA LEU A 143 8.45 0.97 -11.32
C LEU A 143 9.94 0.79 -11.59
N ILE A 144 10.45 1.40 -12.64
CA ILE A 144 11.88 1.28 -13.01
C ILE A 144 12.76 1.94 -11.94
N SER A 145 12.36 3.11 -11.46
CA SER A 145 13.10 3.83 -10.42
C SER A 145 13.19 3.02 -9.12
N ARG A 146 12.08 2.41 -8.67
CA ARG A 146 12.10 1.50 -7.51
C ARG A 146 12.98 0.28 -7.73
N ASN A 147 12.93 -0.33 -8.92
CA ASN A 147 13.77 -1.47 -9.28
C ASN A 147 15.25 -1.13 -9.21
N GLU A 148 15.67 0.00 -9.78
CA GLU A 148 17.06 0.45 -9.73
C GLU A 148 17.50 0.73 -8.29
N GLY A 149 16.62 1.33 -7.47
CA GLY A 149 16.87 1.52 -6.04
C GLY A 149 17.09 0.20 -5.29
N VAL A 150 16.28 -0.82 -5.56
CA VAL A 150 16.43 -2.16 -4.95
C VAL A 150 17.72 -2.83 -5.37
N LEU A 151 18.08 -2.75 -6.64
CA LEU A 151 19.36 -3.32 -7.13
C LEU A 151 20.57 -2.64 -6.51
N LYS A 152 20.46 -1.36 -6.18
CA LYS A 152 21.54 -0.59 -5.51
C LYS A 152 21.57 -0.80 -3.99
N SER A 153 20.47 -1.25 -3.39
CA SER A 153 20.31 -1.38 -1.95
C SER A 153 21.19 -2.45 -1.33
N LYS A 154 21.67 -2.21 -0.09
CA LYS A 154 22.51 -3.10 0.70
C LYS A 154 21.84 -3.56 2.00
N GLY A 155 20.79 -2.86 2.45
CA GLY A 155 20.07 -3.17 3.67
C GLY A 155 19.42 -4.56 3.65
N LYS A 156 19.33 -5.20 4.80
CA LYS A 156 18.58 -6.46 5.00
C LYS A 156 17.10 -6.27 4.75
N TYR A 157 16.60 -5.06 5.05
CA TYR A 157 15.20 -4.69 4.89
C TYR A 157 15.05 -3.49 3.96
N LEU A 158 13.91 -3.42 3.28
CA LEU A 158 13.53 -2.35 2.39
C LEU A 158 12.29 -1.63 2.91
N ILE A 159 12.23 -0.33 2.68
CA ILE A 159 11.04 0.48 2.81
C ILE A 159 10.97 1.44 1.63
N PHE A 160 9.78 1.61 1.05
CA PHE A 160 9.52 2.53 -0.05
C PHE A 160 8.73 3.72 0.48
N LEU A 161 9.13 4.91 0.10
CA LEU A 161 8.47 6.14 0.54
C LEU A 161 8.30 7.09 -0.64
N ASP A 162 7.25 7.90 -0.60
CA ASP A 162 7.02 8.94 -1.58
C ASP A 162 7.55 10.29 -1.07
N PRO A 163 8.13 11.13 -1.95
CA PRO A 163 8.89 12.33 -1.55
C PRO A 163 8.02 13.51 -1.11
N ASP A 164 6.71 13.39 -1.18
CA ASP A 164 5.72 14.40 -0.74
C ASP A 164 5.08 14.06 0.61
N ASP A 165 5.43 12.91 1.20
CA ASP A 165 4.89 12.42 2.45
C ASP A 165 5.88 12.50 3.62
N ILE A 166 5.52 11.99 4.79
CA ILE A 166 6.35 11.97 6.00
C ILE A 166 6.30 10.59 6.64
N ILE A 167 7.46 10.13 7.12
CA ILE A 167 7.56 8.90 7.91
C ILE A 167 7.69 9.24 9.41
N SER A 168 6.98 8.50 10.26
CA SER A 168 7.06 8.64 11.73
C SER A 168 8.46 8.35 12.27
N SER A 169 8.92 9.12 13.25
CA SER A 169 10.28 9.04 13.79
C SER A 169 10.67 7.69 14.39
N ASN A 170 9.71 6.89 14.85
CA ASN A 170 9.97 5.62 15.55
C ASN A 170 9.65 4.37 14.72
N ILE A 171 9.10 4.51 13.51
CA ILE A 171 8.59 3.34 12.79
C ILE A 171 9.71 2.42 12.32
N LEU A 172 10.84 2.97 11.89
CA LEU A 172 11.99 2.16 11.44
C LEU A 172 12.53 1.28 12.57
N LEU A 173 12.73 1.86 13.76
CA LEU A 173 13.17 1.14 14.95
C LEU A 173 12.17 0.05 15.35
N PHE A 174 10.88 0.36 15.34
CA PHE A 174 9.82 -0.60 15.64
C PHE A 174 9.84 -1.78 14.67
N CYS A 175 9.84 -1.50 13.35
CA CYS A 175 9.82 -2.54 12.34
C CYS A 175 11.09 -3.40 12.40
N TYR A 176 12.27 -2.79 12.54
CA TYR A 176 13.52 -3.50 12.64
C TYR A 176 13.55 -4.47 13.82
N ASN A 177 13.21 -3.99 15.02
CA ASN A 177 13.19 -4.82 16.22
C ASN A 177 12.22 -6.01 16.10
N ASN A 178 11.04 -5.81 15.54
CA ASN A 178 10.07 -6.88 15.36
C ASN A 178 10.52 -7.88 14.27
N ALA A 179 11.07 -7.39 13.15
CA ALA A 179 11.56 -8.24 12.09
C ALA A 179 12.75 -9.08 12.52
N GLU A 180 13.68 -8.52 13.31
CA GLU A 180 14.83 -9.28 13.85
C GLU A 180 14.39 -10.31 14.90
N LYS A 181 13.44 -9.94 15.77
CA LYS A 181 13.00 -10.82 16.85
C LYS A 181 12.15 -12.00 16.39
N TYR A 182 11.25 -11.78 15.43
CA TYR A 182 10.24 -12.75 15.03
C TYR A 182 10.39 -13.25 13.59
N ASP A 183 11.40 -12.77 12.88
CA ASP A 183 11.72 -13.13 11.50
C ASP A 183 10.60 -12.87 10.49
N TYR A 184 9.83 -11.79 10.69
CA TYR A 184 8.77 -11.43 9.74
C TYR A 184 9.34 -11.07 8.37
N ASP A 185 8.69 -11.57 7.32
CA ASP A 185 9.03 -11.23 5.94
C ASP A 185 8.51 -9.85 5.54
N ILE A 186 7.33 -9.49 6.05
CA ILE A 186 6.69 -8.20 5.81
C ILE A 186 6.03 -7.71 7.12
N ILE A 187 6.25 -6.44 7.45
CA ILE A 187 5.53 -5.73 8.50
C ILE A 187 4.78 -4.57 7.83
N ARG A 188 3.46 -4.55 7.97
CA ARG A 188 2.61 -3.43 7.55
C ARG A 188 2.27 -2.57 8.75
N PHE A 189 2.33 -1.26 8.57
CA PHE A 189 1.89 -0.27 9.55
C PHE A 189 0.80 0.62 8.97
N ASN A 190 0.07 1.32 9.85
CA ASN A 190 -1.04 2.17 9.44
C ASN A 190 -0.55 3.46 8.78
N ILE A 191 -1.41 3.97 7.89
CA ILE A 191 -1.26 5.24 7.21
C ILE A 191 -2.21 6.24 7.87
N TYR A 192 -1.74 7.46 8.05
CA TYR A 192 -2.54 8.59 8.45
C TYR A 192 -2.64 9.58 7.27
N LYS A 193 -3.85 10.02 6.95
CA LYS A 193 -4.11 10.95 5.84
C LYS A 193 -4.29 12.36 6.36
N GLY A 194 -3.55 13.32 5.78
CA GLY A 194 -3.66 14.73 6.07
C GLY A 194 -3.94 15.55 4.83
N TYR A 195 -4.60 16.71 5.01
CA TYR A 195 -4.83 17.70 3.96
C TYR A 195 -4.02 18.97 4.29
N GLY A 196 -2.90 19.17 3.59
CA GLY A 196 -2.05 20.33 3.85
C GLY A 196 -1.60 20.41 5.30
N ASN A 197 -2.04 21.47 6.02
CA ASN A 197 -1.77 21.67 7.46
C ASN A 197 -2.85 21.08 8.38
N ILE A 198 -3.91 20.48 7.84
CA ILE A 198 -5.05 19.96 8.58
C ILE A 198 -5.01 18.45 8.52
N VAL A 199 -4.98 17.84 9.67
CA VAL A 199 -4.96 16.40 9.84
C VAL A 199 -6.40 15.96 10.00
N CYS A 200 -6.97 15.25 9.01
CA CYS A 200 -8.41 15.06 8.95
C CYS A 200 -8.92 13.62 9.04
N ASP A 201 -8.21 12.59 8.57
CA ASP A 201 -8.81 11.25 8.53
C ASP A 201 -7.83 10.09 8.62
N PHE A 202 -8.25 9.04 9.31
CA PHE A 202 -7.64 7.72 9.26
C PHE A 202 -7.92 7.04 7.92
N LEU A 203 -6.89 6.69 7.17
CA LEU A 203 -7.07 5.91 5.93
C LEU A 203 -7.36 4.42 6.17
N GLU A 204 -7.22 3.92 7.36
CA GLU A 204 -7.67 2.59 7.81
C GLU A 204 -7.11 2.20 9.16
N THR A 205 -8.01 1.75 9.96
CA THR A 205 -7.70 1.07 11.21
C THR A 205 -8.07 -0.39 11.07
N ASN A 206 -7.12 -1.25 10.80
CA ASN A 206 -7.27 -2.59 11.34
C ASN A 206 -7.09 -2.48 12.85
N HIS A 207 -8.17 -2.68 13.57
CA HIS A 207 -8.23 -2.48 15.00
C HIS A 207 -7.41 -3.51 15.81
N PHE A 208 -6.83 -4.51 15.16
CA PHE A 208 -6.10 -5.59 15.84
C PHE A 208 -4.74 -5.83 15.20
N GLU A 209 -3.71 -5.98 16.02
CA GLU A 209 -2.45 -6.56 15.56
C GLU A 209 -2.71 -8.01 15.14
N GLN A 210 -2.32 -8.37 13.94
CA GLN A 210 -2.54 -9.69 13.40
C GLN A 210 -1.29 -10.24 12.74
N ILE A 211 -0.96 -11.48 13.08
CA ILE A 211 0.11 -12.22 12.42
C ILE A 211 -0.51 -13.23 11.47
N MET A 212 -0.02 -13.27 10.25
CA MET A 212 -0.46 -14.22 9.25
C MET A 212 0.70 -14.97 8.62
N TYR A 213 0.44 -16.24 8.31
CA TYR A 213 1.36 -17.15 7.64
C TYR A 213 0.72 -17.76 6.39
N GLN A 214 1.55 -18.21 5.43
CA GLN A 214 1.06 -18.94 4.27
C GLN A 214 0.40 -20.28 4.69
N PRO A 215 -0.60 -20.76 3.93
CA PRO A 215 -1.19 -20.17 2.72
C PRO A 215 -2.27 -19.12 3.01
N LYS A 216 -2.66 -18.94 4.29
CA LYS A 216 -3.75 -18.02 4.68
C LYS A 216 -3.44 -16.56 4.31
N LEU A 217 -2.17 -16.18 4.34
CA LEU A 217 -1.74 -14.80 4.04
C LEU A 217 -2.24 -14.34 2.67
N PHE A 218 -1.95 -15.10 1.62
CA PHE A 218 -2.35 -14.74 0.25
C PHE A 218 -3.87 -14.70 0.12
N TYR A 219 -4.56 -15.73 0.64
CA TYR A 219 -6.01 -15.81 0.56
C TYR A 219 -6.70 -14.75 1.39
N TYR A 220 -6.19 -14.42 2.57
CA TYR A 220 -6.78 -13.38 3.42
C TYR A 220 -6.69 -12.01 2.76
N LEU A 221 -5.52 -11.64 2.20
CA LEU A 221 -5.32 -10.34 1.58
C LEU A 221 -6.13 -10.16 0.29
N TYR A 222 -6.37 -11.23 -0.45
CA TYR A 222 -7.14 -11.18 -1.70
C TYR A 222 -8.58 -11.71 -1.59
N TYR A 223 -8.90 -12.51 -0.56
CA TYR A 223 -10.23 -13.11 -0.36
C TYR A 223 -10.93 -12.68 0.90
N GLY A 224 -10.17 -12.45 1.95
CA GLY A 224 -10.72 -12.32 3.27
C GLY A 224 -11.33 -10.97 3.49
N LEU A 225 -12.60 -10.85 3.22
CA LEU A 225 -13.51 -9.75 3.52
C LEU A 225 -14.11 -9.07 2.29
N GLY A 226 -13.87 -9.59 1.07
CA GLY A 226 -14.53 -9.09 -0.15
C GLY A 226 -14.15 -7.67 -0.55
N ARG A 227 -13.14 -7.08 0.11
CA ARG A 227 -12.56 -5.79 -0.25
C ARG A 227 -11.10 -5.81 0.19
N LEU A 228 -10.18 -5.82 -0.78
CA LEU A 228 -8.83 -5.34 -0.53
C LEU A 228 -8.97 -3.96 0.08
N GLN A 229 -8.47 -3.78 1.29
CA GLN A 229 -8.44 -2.45 1.86
C GLN A 229 -7.51 -1.61 0.97
N GLN A 230 -7.87 -0.36 0.65
CA GLN A 230 -7.08 0.49 -0.25
C GLN A 230 -5.61 0.55 0.15
N THR A 231 -5.31 0.53 1.44
CA THR A 231 -3.95 0.57 1.97
C THR A 231 -3.15 -0.71 1.77
N ASP A 232 -3.78 -1.84 1.45
CA ASP A 232 -3.04 -3.06 1.12
C ASP A 232 -2.40 -3.00 -0.28
N PHE A 233 -2.87 -2.11 -1.14
CA PHE A 233 -2.23 -1.82 -2.42
C PHE A 233 -0.99 -0.94 -2.30
N PHE A 234 -0.86 -0.10 -1.28
CA PHE A 234 0.29 0.79 -1.14
C PHE A 234 1.54 0.01 -0.74
N ILE A 235 2.66 0.32 -1.36
CA ILE A 235 3.96 -0.22 -0.95
C ILE A 235 4.60 0.62 0.17
N THR A 236 4.19 1.86 0.32
CA THR A 236 4.78 2.87 1.21
C THR A 236 4.58 2.59 2.69
N ASN A 237 3.62 1.74 3.06
CA ASN A 237 3.35 1.35 4.44
C ASN A 237 3.89 -0.05 4.80
N LYS A 238 4.89 -0.53 4.09
CA LYS A 238 5.45 -1.87 4.28
C LYS A 238 6.95 -1.84 4.50
N PHE A 239 7.37 -2.59 5.52
CA PHE A 239 8.75 -2.91 5.81
C PHE A 239 9.00 -4.36 5.39
N ILE A 240 9.93 -4.58 4.45
CA ILE A 240 9.99 -5.82 3.67
C ILE A 240 11.40 -6.40 3.72
N LYS A 241 11.55 -7.71 3.99
CA LYS A 241 12.82 -8.40 3.79
C LYS A 241 13.30 -8.24 2.34
N ARG A 242 14.51 -7.74 2.15
CA ARG A 242 15.10 -7.52 0.82
C ARG A 242 15.11 -8.79 -0.03
N THR A 243 15.39 -9.95 0.56
CA THR A 243 15.40 -11.23 -0.15
C THR A 243 14.04 -11.62 -0.72
N ILE A 244 12.94 -11.31 -0.01
CA ILE A 244 11.57 -11.53 -0.48
C ILE A 244 11.26 -10.59 -1.64
N PHE A 245 11.63 -9.31 -1.51
CA PHE A 245 11.40 -8.33 -2.57
C PHE A 245 12.17 -8.68 -3.85
N ILE A 246 13.42 -9.10 -3.76
CA ILE A 246 14.22 -9.53 -4.93
C ILE A 246 13.59 -10.73 -5.62
N LYS A 247 13.06 -11.71 -4.89
CA LYS A 247 12.32 -12.83 -5.48
C LYS A 247 11.11 -12.35 -6.27
N ALA A 248 10.32 -11.44 -5.71
CA ALA A 248 9.16 -10.83 -6.38
C ALA A 248 9.59 -10.06 -7.64
N LEU A 249 10.63 -9.23 -7.51
CA LEU A 249 11.17 -8.43 -8.58
C LEU A 249 11.68 -9.27 -9.77
N ASN A 250 12.35 -10.40 -9.50
CA ASN A 250 12.82 -11.30 -10.54
C ASN A 250 11.69 -11.91 -11.39
N ILE A 251 10.52 -12.13 -10.77
CA ILE A 251 9.34 -12.59 -11.51
C ILE A 251 8.73 -11.44 -12.31
N ILE A 252 8.56 -10.27 -11.70
CA ILE A 252 8.00 -9.08 -12.35
C ILE A 252 8.85 -8.67 -13.56
N ASN A 253 10.17 -8.68 -13.42
CA ASN A 253 11.10 -8.26 -14.47
C ASN A 253 11.11 -9.17 -15.70
N LYS A 254 10.67 -10.43 -15.60
CA LYS A 254 10.47 -11.28 -16.79
C LYS A 254 9.45 -10.71 -17.75
N TYR A 255 8.51 -9.90 -17.25
CA TYR A 255 7.40 -9.34 -18.03
C TYR A 255 7.55 -7.84 -18.27
N TYR A 256 8.11 -7.09 -17.29
CA TYR A 256 8.02 -5.62 -17.25
C TYR A 256 9.34 -4.89 -16.97
N LEU A 257 10.49 -5.51 -17.23
CA LEU A 257 11.83 -4.95 -16.91
C LEU A 257 12.02 -3.50 -17.41
N ASN A 258 11.49 -3.17 -18.57
CA ASN A 258 11.62 -1.85 -19.22
C ASN A 258 10.27 -1.16 -19.42
N GLN A 259 9.23 -1.60 -18.71
CA GLN A 259 7.90 -1.04 -18.89
C GLN A 259 7.74 0.23 -18.06
N TYR A 260 7.40 1.33 -18.72
CA TYR A 260 7.00 2.56 -18.05
C TYR A 260 5.68 2.36 -17.29
N MET A 261 5.72 2.48 -15.95
CA MET A 261 4.55 2.42 -15.10
C MET A 261 4.64 3.51 -14.03
N ILE A 262 3.54 4.21 -13.84
CA ILE A 262 3.35 5.28 -12.83
C ILE A 262 2.10 5.06 -11.98
N ASP A 263 1.33 4.00 -12.27
CA ASP A 263 0.10 3.65 -11.57
C ASP A 263 -0.05 2.11 -11.57
N CYS A 264 -0.63 1.53 -10.53
CA CYS A 264 -0.80 0.09 -10.30
C CYS A 264 0.50 -0.74 -10.13
N GLU A 265 1.68 -0.13 -10.19
CA GLU A 265 2.92 -0.85 -9.92
C GLU A 265 2.98 -1.37 -8.49
N ASP A 266 2.41 -0.64 -7.53
CA ASP A 266 2.28 -1.05 -6.13
C ASP A 266 1.45 -2.32 -5.99
N GLY A 267 0.31 -2.39 -6.68
CA GLY A 267 -0.55 -3.56 -6.71
C GLY A 267 0.16 -4.79 -7.30
N LEU A 268 0.91 -4.59 -8.39
CA LEU A 268 1.69 -5.64 -9.04
C LEU A 268 2.79 -6.19 -8.12
N ILE A 269 3.51 -5.30 -7.43
CA ILE A 269 4.55 -5.69 -6.47
C ILE A 269 3.91 -6.42 -5.29
N ASN A 270 2.86 -5.88 -4.69
CA ASN A 270 2.18 -6.46 -3.54
C ASN A 270 1.58 -7.84 -3.85
N PHE A 271 1.01 -8.04 -5.04
CA PHE A 271 0.51 -9.34 -5.47
C PHE A 271 1.60 -10.42 -5.38
N MET A 272 2.81 -10.12 -5.86
CA MET A 272 3.91 -11.07 -5.78
C MET A 272 4.49 -11.21 -4.38
N LEU A 273 4.60 -10.11 -3.63
CA LEU A 273 5.06 -10.16 -2.24
C LEU A 273 4.18 -11.06 -1.39
N TYR A 274 2.85 -10.93 -1.49
CA TYR A 274 1.91 -11.73 -0.72
C TYR A 274 1.90 -13.21 -1.12
N ARG A 275 2.31 -13.54 -2.35
CA ARG A 275 2.49 -14.93 -2.79
C ARG A 275 3.78 -15.57 -2.29
N ILE A 276 4.82 -14.78 -2.08
CA ILE A 276 6.18 -15.25 -1.79
C ILE A 276 6.50 -15.20 -0.30
N ALA A 277 5.98 -14.18 0.41
CA ALA A 277 6.22 -14.02 1.84
C ALA A 277 5.59 -15.16 2.64
N ASN A 278 6.31 -15.67 3.64
CA ASN A 278 5.81 -16.71 4.54
C ASN A 278 5.13 -16.14 5.78
N SER A 279 5.52 -14.95 6.22
CA SER A 279 5.03 -14.33 7.45
C SER A 279 4.76 -12.84 7.25
N TYR A 280 3.71 -12.37 7.90
CA TYR A 280 3.21 -11.01 7.78
C TYR A 280 2.68 -10.52 9.12
N LEU A 281 3.14 -9.34 9.56
CA LEU A 281 2.60 -8.66 10.74
C LEU A 281 1.78 -7.45 10.29
N PHE A 282 0.51 -7.41 10.67
CA PHE A 282 -0.29 -6.19 10.68
C PHE A 282 -0.06 -5.46 12.00
N SER A 283 0.61 -4.33 11.95
CA SER A 283 0.77 -3.47 13.13
C SER A 283 -0.21 -2.31 13.09
N ARG A 284 -0.77 -1.98 14.26
CA ARG A 284 -1.65 -0.82 14.44
C ARG A 284 -0.88 0.51 14.50
N ARG A 285 0.44 0.48 14.56
CA ARG A 285 1.23 1.70 14.63
C ARG A 285 1.08 2.54 13.38
N ILE A 286 0.89 3.84 13.58
CA ILE A 286 0.90 4.81 12.49
C ILE A 286 2.35 5.12 12.17
N GLY A 287 2.76 4.73 10.98
CA GLY A 287 4.14 4.89 10.53
C GLY A 287 4.31 5.86 9.36
N TYR A 288 3.24 6.11 8.61
CA TYR A 288 3.28 6.90 7.40
C TYR A 288 2.19 7.97 7.40
N TYR A 289 2.55 9.18 7.01
CA TYR A 289 1.66 10.33 6.91
C TYR A 289 1.52 10.70 5.44
N TYR A 290 0.42 10.23 4.84
CA TYR A 290 0.05 10.56 3.47
C TYR A 290 -0.53 11.98 3.43
N ILE A 291 0.16 12.87 2.74
CA ILE A 291 -0.21 14.29 2.67
C ILE A 291 -0.79 14.59 1.31
N GLN A 292 -2.11 14.74 1.28
CA GLN A 292 -2.80 15.06 0.05
C GLN A 292 -2.40 16.46 -0.43
N ASN A 293 -1.96 16.56 -1.67
CA ASN A 293 -1.54 17.79 -2.31
C ASN A 293 -2.18 17.92 -3.70
N GLU A 294 -2.18 19.14 -4.24
CA GLU A 294 -2.78 19.45 -5.54
C GLU A 294 -2.07 18.77 -6.72
N GLN A 295 -0.79 18.42 -6.56
CA GLN A 295 0.06 17.79 -7.57
C GLN A 295 0.06 16.26 -7.47
N SER A 296 -0.83 15.68 -6.65
CA SER A 296 -0.97 14.22 -6.54
C SER A 296 -1.42 13.65 -7.88
N ILE A 297 -0.75 12.59 -8.31
CA ILE A 297 -1.09 11.83 -9.54
C ILE A 297 -2.56 11.36 -9.52
N THR A 298 -3.12 11.15 -8.34
CA THR A 298 -4.53 10.75 -8.16
C THR A 298 -5.53 11.85 -8.48
N ASN A 299 -5.11 13.13 -8.52
CA ASN A 299 -5.96 14.29 -8.77
C ASN A 299 -5.89 14.79 -10.23
N GLU A 300 -5.21 14.07 -11.13
CA GLU A 300 -4.88 14.61 -12.45
C GLU A 300 -5.98 14.54 -13.50
N ASN A 301 -5.90 15.55 -14.38
CA ASN A 301 -6.70 15.77 -15.57
C ASN A 301 -6.56 14.67 -16.65
N SER A 302 -7.48 14.66 -17.59
CA SER A 302 -7.69 13.69 -18.69
C SER A 302 -6.45 13.22 -19.48
N SER A 303 -5.36 13.99 -19.52
CA SER A 303 -4.14 13.62 -20.30
C SER A 303 -3.40 12.36 -19.79
N ASN A 304 -3.59 11.97 -18.53
CA ASN A 304 -2.97 10.78 -17.96
C ASN A 304 -3.91 9.57 -17.90
N ILE A 305 -5.20 9.73 -18.24
CA ILE A 305 -6.19 8.66 -18.20
C ILE A 305 -5.77 7.48 -19.07
N GLN A 306 -5.31 7.73 -20.30
CA GLN A 306 -4.86 6.65 -21.21
C GLN A 306 -3.68 5.87 -20.64
N LYS A 307 -2.71 6.56 -20.02
CA LYS A 307 -1.57 5.93 -19.36
C LYS A 307 -2.01 5.07 -18.19
N ARG A 308 -2.94 5.56 -17.37
CA ARG A 308 -3.50 4.83 -16.23
C ARG A 308 -4.25 3.58 -16.67
N ILE A 309 -5.10 3.67 -17.68
CA ILE A 309 -5.81 2.51 -18.25
C ILE A 309 -4.80 1.47 -18.74
N LYS A 310 -3.75 1.90 -19.44
CA LYS A 310 -2.68 1.00 -19.90
C LYS A 310 -1.97 0.30 -18.73
N ASN A 311 -1.66 1.02 -17.68
CA ASN A 311 -0.99 0.46 -16.50
C ASN A 311 -1.90 -0.54 -15.77
N ASN A 312 -3.18 -0.21 -15.58
CA ASN A 312 -4.17 -1.11 -14.99
C ASN A 312 -4.31 -2.40 -15.79
N PHE A 313 -4.29 -2.28 -17.11
CA PHE A 313 -4.33 -3.42 -18.01
C PHE A 313 -3.09 -4.32 -17.88
N LEU A 314 -1.89 -3.74 -17.84
CA LEU A 314 -0.65 -4.48 -17.61
C LEU A 314 -0.67 -5.22 -16.27
N TYR A 315 -1.19 -4.58 -15.24
CA TYR A 315 -1.39 -5.17 -13.92
C TYR A 315 -2.31 -6.39 -13.96
N LEU A 316 -3.50 -6.28 -14.59
CA LEU A 316 -4.43 -7.39 -14.73
C LEU A 316 -3.84 -8.55 -15.56
N LYS A 317 -3.18 -8.22 -16.67
CA LYS A 317 -2.50 -9.22 -17.50
C LYS A 317 -1.49 -10.02 -16.70
N PHE A 318 -0.71 -9.34 -15.85
CA PHE A 318 0.26 -9.98 -14.98
C PHE A 318 -0.40 -10.92 -13.97
N ILE A 319 -1.49 -10.49 -13.33
CA ILE A 319 -2.24 -11.31 -12.39
C ILE A 319 -2.73 -12.58 -13.09
N PHE A 320 -3.38 -12.45 -14.25
CA PHE A 320 -3.87 -13.60 -15.01
C PHE A 320 -2.77 -14.57 -15.38
N GLN A 321 -1.62 -14.08 -15.85
CA GLN A 321 -0.47 -14.91 -16.22
C GLN A 321 0.17 -15.63 -15.04
N ASN A 322 0.05 -15.08 -13.83
CA ASN A 322 0.63 -15.63 -12.62
C ASN A 322 -0.40 -16.31 -11.69
N THR A 323 -1.67 -16.36 -12.08
CA THR A 323 -2.73 -17.06 -11.33
C THR A 323 -2.64 -18.56 -11.61
N LYS A 324 -2.68 -19.37 -10.53
CA LYS A 324 -2.73 -20.82 -10.67
C LYS A 324 -4.11 -21.25 -11.19
N ASN A 325 -4.14 -22.35 -11.94
CA ASN A 325 -5.37 -22.90 -12.51
C ASN A 325 -6.24 -23.62 -11.43
N ASN A 326 -6.56 -22.92 -10.32
CA ASN A 326 -7.49 -23.43 -9.33
C ASN A 326 -8.68 -22.43 -9.19
N MET A 327 -9.83 -22.95 -8.75
CA MET A 327 -11.08 -22.19 -8.70
C MET A 327 -10.96 -20.94 -7.81
N ILE A 328 -10.17 -21.01 -6.76
CA ILE A 328 -9.96 -19.94 -5.80
C ILE A 328 -9.23 -18.77 -6.45
N GLU A 329 -8.07 -19.03 -7.07
CA GLU A 329 -7.29 -17.98 -7.71
C GLU A 329 -7.99 -17.38 -8.95
N LYS A 330 -8.78 -18.20 -9.68
CA LYS A 330 -9.66 -17.72 -10.76
C LYS A 330 -10.68 -16.71 -10.27
N ASN A 331 -11.34 -16.99 -9.14
CA ASN A 331 -12.31 -16.09 -8.55
C ASN A 331 -11.66 -14.77 -8.06
N ILE A 332 -10.43 -14.82 -7.51
CA ILE A 332 -9.65 -13.63 -7.15
C ILE A 332 -9.41 -12.75 -8.38
N SER A 333 -8.94 -13.34 -9.46
CA SER A 333 -8.65 -12.61 -10.69
C SER A 333 -9.92 -11.95 -11.27
N ASN A 334 -11.04 -12.64 -11.21
CA ASN A 334 -12.35 -12.10 -11.62
C ASN A 334 -12.80 -10.94 -10.72
N PHE A 335 -12.61 -11.07 -9.41
CA PHE A 335 -12.98 -10.02 -8.46
C PHE A 335 -12.12 -8.76 -8.66
N MET A 336 -10.81 -8.92 -8.81
CA MET A 336 -9.90 -7.79 -9.09
C MET A 336 -10.24 -7.10 -10.41
N PHE A 337 -10.65 -7.86 -11.42
CA PHE A 337 -11.16 -7.28 -12.67
C PHE A 337 -12.40 -6.41 -12.43
N LEU A 338 -13.37 -6.90 -11.68
CA LEU A 338 -14.58 -6.16 -11.36
C LEU A 338 -14.30 -4.89 -10.57
N ASP A 339 -13.38 -4.93 -9.62
CA ASP A 339 -12.98 -3.76 -8.85
C ASP A 339 -12.31 -2.70 -9.72
N ILE A 340 -11.36 -3.11 -10.57
CA ILE A 340 -10.71 -2.21 -11.51
C ILE A 340 -11.71 -1.69 -12.55
N TYR A 341 -12.61 -2.54 -13.04
CA TYR A 341 -13.68 -2.12 -13.95
C TYR A 341 -14.59 -1.08 -13.28
N ASN A 342 -15.03 -1.31 -12.04
CA ASN A 342 -15.89 -0.38 -11.32
C ASN A 342 -15.18 0.96 -11.02
N LEU A 343 -13.90 0.91 -10.66
CA LEU A 343 -13.07 2.11 -10.46
C LEU A 343 -12.96 2.94 -11.75
N HIS A 344 -12.91 2.28 -12.90
CA HIS A 344 -12.75 2.93 -14.20
C HIS A 344 -14.03 2.94 -15.05
N LYS A 345 -15.17 2.50 -14.51
CA LYS A 345 -16.44 2.46 -15.24
C LYS A 345 -16.83 3.83 -15.83
N GLU A 346 -16.61 4.90 -15.10
CA GLU A 346 -16.84 6.25 -15.59
C GLU A 346 -15.80 6.63 -16.66
N LEU A 347 -14.54 6.21 -16.49
CA LEU A 347 -13.49 6.38 -17.47
C LEU A 347 -13.82 5.59 -18.74
N PHE A 348 -14.23 4.33 -18.63
CA PHE A 348 -14.66 3.52 -19.76
C PHE A 348 -15.91 4.11 -20.46
N ASN A 349 -16.86 4.66 -19.71
CA ASN A 349 -18.02 5.33 -20.26
C ASN A 349 -17.70 6.68 -20.93
N ASN A 350 -16.64 7.36 -20.48
CA ASN A 350 -16.16 8.61 -21.06
C ASN A 350 -15.17 8.40 -22.21
N LEU A 351 -14.67 7.18 -22.41
CA LEU A 351 -13.82 6.79 -23.56
C LEU A 351 -14.48 7.12 -24.92
N TYR A 352 -15.82 7.16 -24.95
CA TYR A 352 -16.56 7.57 -26.15
C TYR A 352 -16.40 9.05 -26.51
N LYS A 353 -16.00 9.89 -25.54
CA LYS A 353 -15.86 11.33 -25.75
C LYS A 353 -14.44 11.77 -26.06
N GLU A 354 -13.45 10.95 -25.73
CA GLU A 354 -12.04 11.23 -25.97
C GLU A 354 -11.53 10.30 -27.07
N LYS A 355 -10.83 10.83 -28.08
CA LYS A 355 -10.25 10.10 -29.22
C LYS A 355 -9.23 9.05 -28.76
N ILE A 356 -9.69 7.90 -28.24
CA ILE A 356 -8.83 6.81 -27.84
C ILE A 356 -8.49 5.97 -29.05
N ASP A 357 -7.22 5.54 -29.11
CA ASP A 357 -6.72 4.64 -30.16
C ASP A 357 -7.52 3.34 -30.15
N TYR A 358 -8.30 3.13 -31.22
CA TYR A 358 -9.12 1.93 -31.45
C TYR A 358 -8.30 0.63 -31.38
N LYS A 359 -7.05 0.67 -31.83
CA LYS A 359 -6.14 -0.48 -31.79
C LYS A 359 -5.84 -0.88 -30.34
N PHE A 360 -5.56 0.10 -29.49
CA PHE A 360 -5.31 -0.14 -28.07
C PHE A 360 -6.55 -0.70 -27.35
N TYR A 361 -7.73 -0.15 -27.64
CA TYR A 361 -8.98 -0.66 -27.11
C TYR A 361 -9.23 -2.12 -27.46
N ASN A 362 -9.07 -2.48 -28.74
CA ASN A 362 -9.25 -3.85 -29.22
C ASN A 362 -8.24 -4.84 -28.64
N GLU A 363 -7.00 -4.41 -28.43
CA GLU A 363 -6.00 -5.24 -27.73
C GLU A 363 -6.45 -5.58 -26.31
N ILE A 364 -7.01 -4.61 -25.57
CA ILE A 364 -7.54 -4.80 -24.22
C ILE A 364 -8.71 -5.78 -24.24
N ILE A 365 -9.72 -5.51 -25.05
CA ILE A 365 -10.92 -6.35 -25.11
C ILE A 365 -10.60 -7.78 -25.52
N ASN A 366 -9.78 -7.96 -26.55
CA ASN A 366 -9.38 -9.29 -27.03
C ASN A 366 -8.61 -10.10 -25.98
N LEU A 367 -7.75 -9.45 -25.19
CA LEU A 367 -7.06 -10.11 -24.07
C LEU A 367 -8.04 -10.60 -22.99
N TYR A 368 -9.07 -9.80 -22.68
CA TYR A 368 -10.09 -10.21 -21.73
C TYR A 368 -11.00 -11.31 -22.28
N LEU A 369 -11.46 -11.19 -23.51
CA LEU A 369 -12.33 -12.20 -24.14
C LEU A 369 -11.64 -13.56 -24.33
N ASN A 370 -10.34 -13.54 -24.58
CA ASN A 370 -9.52 -14.75 -24.72
C ASN A 370 -9.01 -15.32 -23.39
N CYS A 371 -9.29 -14.67 -22.27
CA CYS A 371 -8.90 -15.19 -20.97
C CYS A 371 -9.87 -16.30 -20.53
N GLU A 372 -9.36 -17.53 -20.41
CA GLU A 372 -10.15 -18.71 -20.00
C GLU A 372 -10.75 -18.59 -18.59
N PHE A 373 -10.21 -17.66 -17.79
CA PHE A 373 -10.56 -17.50 -16.37
C PHE A 373 -11.66 -16.48 -16.12
N ILE A 374 -12.07 -15.71 -17.12
CA ILE A 374 -13.10 -14.67 -16.98
C ILE A 374 -14.49 -15.32 -17.00
N SER A 375 -15.32 -14.95 -16.00
CA SER A 375 -16.70 -15.44 -15.92
C SER A 375 -17.53 -14.99 -17.13
N LEU A 376 -18.56 -15.77 -17.47
CA LEU A 376 -19.49 -15.45 -18.58
C LEU A 376 -20.10 -14.06 -18.43
N ASN A 377 -20.45 -13.64 -17.21
CA ASN A 377 -21.00 -12.31 -16.94
C ASN A 377 -20.04 -11.17 -17.32
N ILE A 378 -18.73 -11.35 -17.04
CA ILE A 378 -17.72 -10.34 -17.39
C ILE A 378 -17.51 -10.31 -18.90
N LYS A 379 -17.51 -11.47 -19.56
CA LYS A 379 -17.45 -11.54 -21.03
C LYS A 379 -18.64 -10.84 -21.69
N GLU A 380 -19.84 -10.99 -21.11
CA GLU A 380 -21.04 -10.31 -21.58
C GLU A 380 -20.95 -8.78 -21.41
N ILE A 381 -20.46 -8.31 -20.26
CA ILE A 381 -20.20 -6.88 -20.01
C ILE A 381 -19.21 -6.32 -21.06
N LEU A 382 -18.12 -7.02 -21.30
CA LEU A 382 -17.09 -6.61 -22.27
C LEU A 382 -17.63 -6.59 -23.71
N ASN A 383 -18.40 -7.59 -24.12
CA ASN A 383 -19.05 -7.62 -25.42
C ASN A 383 -20.03 -6.45 -25.59
N ASN A 384 -20.79 -6.12 -24.56
CA ASN A 384 -21.71 -4.97 -24.58
C ASN A 384 -20.99 -3.63 -24.70
N ILE A 385 -19.81 -3.50 -24.06
CA ILE A 385 -18.95 -2.32 -24.19
C ILE A 385 -18.39 -2.24 -25.61
N THR A 386 -17.92 -3.35 -26.18
CA THR A 386 -17.41 -3.41 -27.55
C THR A 386 -18.45 -3.00 -28.58
N ILE A 387 -19.67 -3.54 -28.47
CA ILE A 387 -20.80 -3.20 -29.37
C ILE A 387 -21.16 -1.70 -29.27
N LYS A 388 -21.14 -1.13 -28.07
CA LYS A 388 -21.39 0.32 -27.87
C LYS A 388 -20.28 1.16 -28.50
N PHE A 389 -19.02 0.72 -28.37
CA PHE A 389 -17.88 1.42 -28.92
C PHE A 389 -17.87 1.38 -30.45
N GLU A 390 -18.09 0.22 -31.05
CA GLU A 390 -18.22 0.08 -32.52
C GLU A 390 -19.33 0.96 -33.11
N LYS A 391 -20.50 1.03 -32.42
CA LYS A 391 -21.60 1.93 -32.81
C LYS A 391 -21.27 3.41 -32.68
N SER A 392 -20.29 3.80 -31.92
CA SER A 392 -19.88 5.21 -31.75
C SER A 392 -18.87 5.67 -32.79
N ILE A 393 -18.28 4.74 -33.52
CA ILE A 393 -17.30 5.00 -34.60
C ILE A 393 -17.98 5.07 -35.96
N LEU A 394 -19.12 4.40 -36.11
CA LEU A 394 -20.01 4.50 -37.28
C LEU A 394 -20.91 5.74 -37.16
#